data_b274f1464b10da171afc74c303b0f71d
#
_entry.id   b274f1464b10da171afc74c303b0f71d
#
_cell.length_a   1.000
_cell.length_b   1.000
_cell.length_c   1.000
_cell.angle_alpha   90.00
_cell.angle_beta   90.00
_cell.angle_gamma   90.00
#
_symmetry.space_group_name_H-M   'P 1'
#
loop_
_entity.id
_entity.type
_entity.pdbx_description
1 polymer ?
#
loop_
_entity_poly.entity_id
_entity_poly.type
_entity_poly.pdbx_seq_one_letter_code
_entity_poly.pdbx_strand_id
1 'polypeptide(L)'
;MTRQKSVLRQIALRLPEIASFCCAALMLCVIPLYFDDAFFNINRCKVSLIRTATPWLLALMAVSLCASRLPGEKKRLERPIAPDICMAAFLLACVIACARQGFSEDVTEAANGRNLGLWLMLCLCAAYYIVALGEIDGRLLAACMLLCAAICAGLGILNAAGIDPLGFYQNIKRKLKITFFSTIGNADFFGTYLLMMFGMA
;
A
#
# COMPACT_ATOMS: atom_id res chain seq x y z
N MET A 1 35.13 -18.56 10.15
CA MET A 1 34.53 -18.22 8.84
C MET A 1 33.21 -18.93 8.53
N THR A 2 32.94 -20.13 8.99
CA THR A 2 31.75 -20.94 8.72
C THR A 2 30.45 -20.38 9.37
N ARG A 3 30.50 -19.92 10.62
CA ARG A 3 29.33 -19.44 11.37
C ARG A 3 28.76 -18.14 10.80
N GLN A 4 29.60 -17.21 10.36
CA GLN A 4 29.18 -15.93 9.77
C GLN A 4 28.53 -16.14 8.41
N LYS A 5 29.03 -17.09 7.58
CA LYS A 5 28.39 -17.45 6.31
C LYS A 5 27.01 -18.06 6.51
N SER A 6 26.78 -18.83 7.59
CA SER A 6 25.48 -19.42 7.88
C SER A 6 24.44 -18.36 8.29
N VAL A 7 24.84 -17.36 9.09
CA VAL A 7 23.96 -16.26 9.50
C VAL A 7 23.56 -15.37 8.31
N LEU A 8 24.52 -14.98 7.48
CA LEU A 8 24.23 -14.20 6.27
C LEU A 8 23.28 -14.93 5.32
N ARG A 9 23.47 -16.26 5.18
CA ARG A 9 22.57 -17.08 4.37
C ARG A 9 21.15 -17.12 4.95
N GLN A 10 20.98 -17.26 6.27
CA GLN A 10 19.66 -17.24 6.90
C GLN A 10 18.97 -15.90 6.75
N ILE A 11 19.70 -14.79 6.85
CA ILE A 11 19.16 -13.44 6.59
C ILE A 11 18.72 -13.34 5.14
N ALA A 12 19.55 -13.75 4.18
CA ALA A 12 19.23 -13.68 2.76
C ALA A 12 17.94 -14.48 2.39
N LEU A 13 17.72 -15.62 3.04
CA LEU A 13 16.52 -16.44 2.82
C LEU A 13 15.23 -15.81 3.37
N ARG A 14 15.33 -14.92 4.39
CA ARG A 14 14.18 -14.21 4.95
C ARG A 14 13.88 -12.86 4.27
N LEU A 15 14.75 -12.37 3.42
CA LEU A 15 14.54 -11.09 2.73
C LEU A 15 13.24 -11.03 1.90
N PRO A 16 12.82 -12.07 1.14
CA PRO A 16 11.55 -12.05 0.43
C PRO A 16 10.34 -11.89 1.36
N GLU A 17 10.34 -12.60 2.50
CA GLU A 17 9.27 -12.51 3.51
C GLU A 17 9.21 -11.10 4.10
N ILE A 18 10.36 -10.53 4.44
CA ILE A 18 10.48 -9.17 4.97
C ILE A 18 10.00 -8.15 3.94
N ALA A 19 10.44 -8.25 2.68
CA ALA A 19 10.02 -7.34 1.62
C ALA A 19 8.50 -7.36 1.40
N SER A 20 7.90 -8.57 1.38
CA SER A 20 6.47 -8.74 1.20
C SER A 20 5.69 -8.22 2.40
N PHE A 21 6.14 -8.49 3.63
CA PHE A 21 5.54 -7.96 4.84
C PHE A 21 5.62 -6.44 4.89
N CYS A 22 6.78 -5.85 4.61
CA CYS A 22 6.96 -4.39 4.56
C CYS A 22 6.04 -3.74 3.51
N CYS A 23 5.91 -4.37 2.34
CA CYS A 23 5.01 -3.88 1.29
C CYS A 23 3.55 -3.93 1.73
N ALA A 24 3.10 -5.06 2.28
CA ALA A 24 1.74 -5.21 2.78
C ALA A 24 1.45 -4.23 3.94
N ALA A 25 2.36 -4.11 4.90
CA ALA A 25 2.22 -3.19 6.03
C ALA A 25 2.22 -1.72 5.56
N LEU A 26 3.04 -1.35 4.57
CA LEU A 26 3.00 -0.03 3.97
C LEU A 26 1.62 0.27 3.39
N MET A 27 1.09 -0.62 2.55
CA MET A 27 -0.18 -0.41 1.86
C MET A 27 -1.39 -0.42 2.81
N LEU A 28 -1.41 -1.31 3.80
CA LEU A 28 -2.59 -1.59 4.62
C LEU A 28 -2.57 -0.89 5.99
N CYS A 29 -1.39 -0.47 6.48
CA CYS A 29 -1.26 0.19 7.78
C CYS A 29 -0.69 1.61 7.65
N VAL A 30 0.44 1.79 6.96
CA VAL A 30 1.09 3.10 6.93
C VAL A 30 0.31 4.09 6.08
N ILE A 31 -0.12 3.73 4.88
CA ILE A 31 -0.85 4.62 3.97
C ILE A 31 -2.17 5.12 4.57
N PRO A 32 -3.02 4.30 5.22
CA PRO A 32 -4.21 4.80 5.88
C PRO A 32 -3.92 5.86 6.95
N LEU A 33 -2.82 5.72 7.69
CA LEU A 33 -2.42 6.66 8.75
C LEU A 33 -1.61 7.85 8.24
N TYR A 34 -1.01 7.76 7.04
CA TYR A 34 -0.13 8.78 6.51
C TYR A 34 -0.90 10.03 6.06
N PHE A 35 -0.44 11.19 6.51
CA PHE A 35 -0.90 12.51 6.07
C PHE A 35 0.27 13.49 6.15
N ASP A 36 0.21 14.55 5.38
CA ASP A 36 1.24 15.60 5.34
C ASP A 36 0.61 16.98 5.57
N ASP A 37 -0.38 17.37 4.78
CA ASP A 37 -1.02 18.68 4.84
C ASP A 37 -2.53 18.56 4.85
N ALA A 38 -3.14 18.49 6.03
CA ALA A 38 -4.57 18.45 6.26
C ALA A 38 -5.36 17.60 5.23
N PHE A 39 -6.67 17.85 5.03
CA PHE A 39 -7.47 17.06 4.10
C PHE A 39 -7.28 17.43 2.62
N PHE A 40 -6.79 18.62 2.29
CA PHE A 40 -6.73 19.09 0.91
C PHE A 40 -5.76 18.29 0.03
N ASN A 41 -4.65 17.85 0.59
CA ASN A 41 -3.61 17.14 -0.14
C ASN A 41 -3.51 15.66 0.22
N ILE A 42 -4.49 15.11 0.96
CA ILE A 42 -4.41 13.77 1.54
C ILE A 42 -4.19 12.67 0.48
N ASN A 43 -4.82 12.75 -0.66
CA ASN A 43 -4.61 11.79 -1.74
C ASN A 43 -3.22 11.94 -2.36
N ARG A 44 -2.80 13.18 -2.61
CA ARG A 44 -1.51 13.47 -3.24
C ARG A 44 -0.35 12.98 -2.38
N CYS A 45 -0.38 13.22 -1.07
CA CYS A 45 0.70 12.77 -0.18
C CYS A 45 0.75 11.24 -0.09
N LYS A 46 -0.39 10.55 -0.01
CA LYS A 46 -0.46 9.08 -0.01
C LYS A 46 0.06 8.48 -1.32
N VAL A 47 -0.36 9.01 -2.47
CA VAL A 47 0.14 8.58 -3.78
C VAL A 47 1.64 8.84 -3.92
N SER A 48 2.13 9.98 -3.46
CA SER A 48 3.55 10.30 -3.45
C SER A 48 4.35 9.29 -2.60
N LEU A 49 3.84 8.93 -1.42
CA LEU A 49 4.47 7.90 -0.58
C LEU A 49 4.54 6.55 -1.30
N ILE A 50 3.45 6.11 -1.94
CA ILE A 50 3.43 4.85 -2.72
C ILE A 50 4.47 4.91 -3.84
N ARG A 51 4.48 5.99 -4.61
CA ARG A 51 5.42 6.16 -5.73
C ARG A 51 6.87 6.14 -5.29
N THR A 52 7.18 6.80 -4.17
CA THR A 52 8.55 6.85 -3.63
C THR A 52 8.99 5.52 -3.03
N ALA A 53 8.08 4.81 -2.35
CA ALA A 53 8.40 3.54 -1.69
C ALA A 53 8.52 2.37 -2.69
N THR A 54 7.70 2.33 -3.75
CA THR A 54 7.62 1.20 -4.69
C THR A 54 8.96 0.83 -5.32
N PRO A 55 9.80 1.75 -5.85
CA PRO A 55 11.10 1.39 -6.42
C PRO A 55 12.04 0.71 -5.40
N TRP A 56 12.01 1.17 -4.14
CA TRP A 56 12.83 0.59 -3.07
C TRP A 56 12.35 -0.81 -2.70
N LEU A 57 11.04 -1.02 -2.64
CA LEU A 57 10.46 -2.34 -2.41
C LEU A 57 10.78 -3.31 -3.55
N LEU A 58 10.72 -2.86 -4.81
CA LEU A 58 11.11 -3.65 -5.98
C LEU A 58 12.59 -4.01 -5.94
N ALA A 59 13.46 -3.06 -5.60
CA ALA A 59 14.89 -3.30 -5.45
C ALA A 59 15.16 -4.34 -4.34
N LEU A 60 14.52 -4.20 -3.18
CA LEU A 60 14.63 -5.15 -2.08
C LEU A 60 14.14 -6.54 -2.49
N MET A 61 13.01 -6.63 -3.21
CA MET A 61 12.48 -7.90 -3.72
C MET A 61 13.43 -8.53 -4.75
N ALA A 62 13.99 -7.75 -5.68
CA ALA A 62 14.95 -8.26 -6.65
C ALA A 62 16.20 -8.85 -5.98
N VAL A 63 16.77 -8.14 -4.99
CA VAL A 63 17.90 -8.64 -4.18
C VAL A 63 17.50 -9.92 -3.45
N SER A 64 16.32 -9.96 -2.87
CA SER A 64 15.79 -11.13 -2.16
C SER A 64 15.64 -12.35 -3.06
N LEU A 65 15.09 -12.17 -4.26
CA LEU A 65 14.93 -13.24 -5.25
C LEU A 65 16.29 -13.74 -5.78
N CYS A 66 17.26 -12.85 -5.96
CA CYS A 66 18.63 -13.24 -6.30
C CYS A 66 19.28 -14.05 -5.17
N ALA A 67 19.11 -13.62 -3.93
CA ALA A 67 19.65 -14.30 -2.76
C ALA A 67 19.03 -15.69 -2.54
N SER A 68 17.72 -15.83 -2.76
CA SER A 68 16.99 -17.12 -2.62
C SER A 68 17.33 -18.14 -3.70
N ARG A 69 17.93 -17.73 -4.81
CA ARG A 69 18.40 -18.63 -5.89
C ARG A 69 19.77 -19.24 -5.65
N LEU A 70 20.43 -18.92 -4.55
CA LEU A 70 21.68 -19.56 -4.16
C LEU A 70 21.47 -21.06 -3.90
N PRO A 71 22.43 -21.93 -4.31
CA PRO A 71 22.25 -23.39 -4.29
C PRO A 71 21.86 -23.93 -2.92
N GLY A 72 20.76 -24.66 -2.84
CA GLY A 72 20.38 -25.41 -1.63
C GLY A 72 18.89 -25.37 -1.25
N GLU A 73 18.07 -24.49 -1.78
CA GLU A 73 16.63 -24.50 -1.47
C GLU A 73 15.77 -24.15 -2.69
N LYS A 74 15.05 -25.15 -3.19
CA LYS A 74 13.97 -24.98 -4.17
C LYS A 74 12.63 -24.95 -3.43
N LYS A 75 12.35 -23.88 -2.67
CA LYS A 75 10.97 -23.63 -2.25
C LYS A 75 10.25 -22.93 -3.40
N ARG A 76 9.63 -23.71 -4.27
CA ARG A 76 8.78 -23.20 -5.33
C ARG A 76 7.43 -22.88 -4.68
N LEU A 77 7.08 -21.60 -4.58
CA LEU A 77 5.75 -21.21 -4.16
C LEU A 77 4.75 -21.74 -5.20
N GLU A 78 4.01 -22.79 -4.85
CA GLU A 78 2.88 -23.26 -5.64
C GLU A 78 1.71 -22.30 -5.40
N ARG A 79 1.54 -21.32 -6.27
CA ARG A 79 0.42 -20.38 -6.20
C ARG A 79 -0.41 -20.44 -7.48
N PRO A 80 -1.72 -20.17 -7.41
CA PRO A 80 -2.56 -20.16 -8.60
C PRO A 80 -2.11 -19.08 -9.58
N ILE A 81 -2.06 -19.40 -10.86
CA ILE A 81 -1.64 -18.49 -11.94
C ILE A 81 -2.77 -17.52 -12.32
N ALA A 82 -4.03 -17.87 -12.05
CA ALA A 82 -5.18 -17.07 -12.47
C ALA A 82 -5.16 -15.61 -11.97
N PRO A 83 -4.83 -15.30 -10.68
CA PRO A 83 -4.71 -13.91 -10.24
C PRO A 83 -3.61 -13.13 -10.97
N ASP A 84 -2.48 -13.79 -11.33
CA ASP A 84 -1.39 -13.16 -12.07
C ASP A 84 -1.83 -12.79 -13.49
N ILE A 85 -2.59 -13.66 -14.14
CA ILE A 85 -3.15 -13.40 -15.48
C ILE A 85 -4.13 -12.23 -15.41
N CYS A 86 -5.02 -12.20 -14.40
CA CYS A 86 -5.96 -11.08 -14.20
C CYS A 86 -5.23 -9.76 -13.96
N MET A 87 -4.19 -9.76 -13.15
CA MET A 87 -3.40 -8.56 -12.86
C MET A 87 -2.65 -8.07 -14.12
N ALA A 88 -2.05 -8.99 -14.88
CA ALA A 88 -1.39 -8.65 -16.14
C ALA A 88 -2.38 -8.09 -17.18
N ALA A 89 -3.56 -8.71 -17.31
CA ALA A 89 -4.62 -8.24 -18.20
C ALA A 89 -5.13 -6.85 -17.80
N PHE A 90 -5.33 -6.61 -16.51
CA PHE A 90 -5.70 -5.30 -15.98
C PHE A 90 -4.65 -4.24 -16.33
N LEU A 91 -3.37 -4.54 -16.09
CA LEU A 91 -2.29 -3.60 -16.40
C LEU A 91 -2.21 -3.31 -17.90
N LEU A 92 -2.35 -4.35 -18.73
CA LEU A 92 -2.38 -4.19 -20.19
C LEU A 92 -3.55 -3.29 -20.63
N ALA A 93 -4.73 -3.48 -20.05
CA ALA A 93 -5.88 -2.63 -20.34
C ALA A 93 -5.63 -1.15 -19.95
N CYS A 94 -4.99 -0.91 -18.80
CA CYS A 94 -4.60 0.45 -18.39
C CYS A 94 -3.61 1.08 -19.39
N VAL A 95 -2.59 0.34 -19.81
CA VAL A 95 -1.60 0.82 -20.79
C VAL A 95 -2.26 1.12 -22.15
N ILE A 96 -3.13 0.25 -22.64
CA ILE A 96 -3.88 0.46 -23.88
C ILE A 96 -4.76 1.70 -23.79
N ALA A 97 -5.47 1.88 -22.68
CA ALA A 97 -6.30 3.06 -22.45
C ALA A 97 -5.47 4.35 -22.50
N CYS A 98 -4.31 4.36 -21.85
CA CYS A 98 -3.40 5.51 -21.85
C CYS A 98 -2.80 5.76 -23.25
N ALA A 99 -2.43 4.71 -23.97
CA ALA A 99 -1.90 4.83 -25.34
C ALA A 99 -2.92 5.44 -26.29
N ARG A 100 -4.22 5.10 -26.15
CA ARG A 100 -5.31 5.67 -26.97
C ARG A 100 -5.55 7.15 -26.70
N GLN A 101 -5.23 7.62 -25.49
CA GLN A 101 -5.39 9.05 -25.11
C GLN A 101 -4.10 9.86 -25.26
N GLY A 102 -3.00 9.19 -25.66
CA GLY A 102 -1.67 9.78 -25.77
C GLY A 102 -1.06 10.07 -24.41
N PHE A 103 -0.16 9.34 -23.90
CA PHE A 103 0.54 9.40 -22.60
C PHE A 103 0.83 10.82 -22.05
N SER A 104 -0.20 11.69 -22.01
CA SER A 104 -0.09 13.02 -21.43
C SER A 104 0.09 12.93 -19.90
N GLU A 105 0.57 13.99 -19.29
CA GLU A 105 0.75 14.08 -17.84
C GLU A 105 -0.60 13.90 -17.12
N ASP A 106 -1.68 14.45 -17.66
CA ASP A 106 -3.04 14.28 -17.12
C ASP A 106 -3.51 12.83 -17.10
N VAL A 107 -3.09 12.02 -18.06
CA VAL A 107 -3.44 10.58 -18.14
C VAL A 107 -2.51 9.72 -17.28
N THR A 108 -1.21 10.03 -17.29
CA THR A 108 -0.22 9.23 -16.59
C THR A 108 -0.19 9.49 -15.09
N GLU A 109 -0.43 10.74 -14.68
CA GLU A 109 -0.41 11.15 -13.27
C GLU A 109 -1.81 11.41 -12.71
N ALA A 110 -2.78 11.79 -13.57
CA ALA A 110 -4.11 12.27 -13.18
C ALA A 110 -4.03 13.42 -12.15
N ALA A 111 -3.07 14.34 -12.36
CA ALA A 111 -2.71 15.39 -11.40
C ALA A 111 -3.87 16.37 -11.13
N ASN A 112 -4.71 16.61 -12.15
CA ASN A 112 -5.90 17.48 -12.06
C ASN A 112 -7.13 16.80 -11.44
N GLY A 113 -6.98 15.57 -10.95
CA GLY A 113 -8.05 14.77 -10.38
C GLY A 113 -7.65 14.08 -9.08
N ARG A 114 -7.90 12.76 -9.03
CA ARG A 114 -7.68 11.94 -7.84
C ARG A 114 -6.28 11.34 -7.74
N ASN A 115 -5.34 11.72 -8.61
CA ASN A 115 -4.00 11.13 -8.75
C ASN A 115 -4.02 9.60 -9.01
N LEU A 116 -5.09 9.11 -9.66
CA LEU A 116 -5.28 7.69 -9.99
C LEU A 116 -4.78 7.37 -11.41
N GLY A 117 -3.68 7.98 -11.83
CA GLY A 117 -3.10 7.79 -13.15
C GLY A 117 -2.37 6.46 -13.32
N LEU A 118 -1.83 6.23 -14.52
CA LEU A 118 -1.14 4.99 -14.88
C LEU A 118 0.01 4.67 -13.91
N TRP A 119 0.75 5.67 -13.43
CA TRP A 119 1.85 5.46 -12.48
C TRP A 119 1.40 4.80 -11.19
N LEU A 120 0.26 5.22 -10.63
CA LEU A 120 -0.27 4.57 -9.44
C LEU A 120 -0.69 3.13 -9.72
N MET A 121 -1.32 2.87 -10.87
CA MET A 121 -1.71 1.50 -11.27
C MET A 121 -0.48 0.59 -11.40
N LEU A 122 0.60 1.08 -11.98
CA LEU A 122 1.89 0.36 -12.05
C LEU A 122 2.44 0.06 -10.64
N CYS A 123 2.41 1.04 -9.73
CA CYS A 123 2.86 0.85 -8.35
C CYS A 123 2.01 -0.19 -7.60
N LEU A 124 0.68 -0.17 -7.78
CA LEU A 124 -0.23 -1.14 -7.14
C LEU A 124 -0.02 -2.56 -7.71
N CYS A 125 0.18 -2.70 -9.02
CA CYS A 125 0.54 -3.98 -9.64
C CYS A 125 1.90 -4.49 -9.11
N ALA A 126 2.89 -3.61 -8.98
CA ALA A 126 4.17 -3.96 -8.40
C ALA A 126 4.02 -4.43 -6.95
N ALA A 127 3.23 -3.71 -6.13
CA ALA A 127 2.93 -4.11 -4.77
C ALA A 127 2.25 -5.48 -4.69
N TYR A 128 1.29 -5.76 -5.59
CA TYR A 128 0.67 -7.08 -5.70
C TYR A 128 1.72 -8.17 -5.90
N TYR A 129 2.64 -8.01 -6.88
CA TYR A 129 3.66 -9.02 -7.15
C TYR A 129 4.66 -9.17 -6.00
N ILE A 130 5.05 -8.07 -5.34
CA ILE A 130 5.92 -8.12 -4.17
C ILE A 130 5.28 -8.96 -3.07
N VAL A 131 4.02 -8.70 -2.74
CA VAL A 131 3.27 -9.44 -1.71
C VAL A 131 3.05 -10.89 -2.13
N ALA A 132 2.73 -11.14 -3.39
CA ALA A 132 2.44 -12.47 -3.91
C ALA A 132 3.69 -13.38 -4.01
N LEU A 133 4.90 -12.82 -4.05
CA LEU A 133 6.15 -13.58 -4.14
C LEU A 133 6.72 -14.00 -2.79
N GLY A 134 6.29 -13.41 -1.68
CA GLY A 134 6.76 -13.72 -0.34
C GLY A 134 5.71 -14.44 0.51
N GLU A 135 6.19 -15.16 1.50
CA GLU A 135 5.34 -15.71 2.57
C GLU A 135 5.16 -14.62 3.64
N ILE A 136 3.93 -14.30 3.99
CA ILE A 136 3.61 -13.28 5.00
C ILE A 136 3.01 -13.97 6.22
N ASP A 137 3.47 -13.62 7.42
CA ASP A 137 2.76 -13.97 8.64
C ASP A 137 1.43 -13.21 8.70
N GLY A 138 0.36 -13.89 8.28
CA GLY A 138 -0.98 -13.31 8.23
C GLY A 138 -1.51 -12.88 9.59
N ARG A 139 -1.09 -13.51 10.69
CA ARG A 139 -1.53 -13.15 12.05
C ARG A 139 -0.90 -11.83 12.48
N LEU A 140 0.41 -11.68 12.26
CA LEU A 140 1.11 -10.44 12.58
C LEU A 140 0.58 -9.29 11.72
N LEU A 141 0.38 -9.50 10.43
CA LEU A 141 -0.18 -8.48 9.54
C LEU A 141 -1.59 -8.09 9.97
N ALA A 142 -2.48 -9.06 10.27
CA ALA A 142 -3.83 -8.79 10.75
C ALA A 142 -3.82 -7.98 12.06
N ALA A 143 -2.96 -8.33 13.01
CA ALA A 143 -2.81 -7.55 14.25
C ALA A 143 -2.39 -6.10 13.98
N CYS A 144 -1.43 -5.87 13.07
CA CYS A 144 -1.03 -4.52 12.67
C CYS A 144 -2.19 -3.76 11.99
N MET A 145 -2.96 -4.42 11.11
CA MET A 145 -4.10 -3.83 10.43
C MET A 145 -5.21 -3.46 11.41
N LEU A 146 -5.55 -4.34 12.37
CA LEU A 146 -6.57 -4.07 13.38
C LEU A 146 -6.14 -2.92 14.31
N LEU A 147 -4.88 -2.84 14.69
CA LEU A 147 -4.34 -1.71 15.46
C LEU A 147 -4.48 -0.40 14.66
N CYS A 148 -4.10 -0.41 13.39
CA CYS A 148 -4.25 0.74 12.51
C CYS A 148 -5.73 1.16 12.39
N ALA A 149 -6.63 0.19 12.18
CA ALA A 149 -8.07 0.44 12.10
C ALA A 149 -8.62 1.03 13.41
N ALA A 150 -8.16 0.56 14.56
CA ALA A 150 -8.56 1.10 15.86
C ALA A 150 -8.11 2.56 16.03
N ILE A 151 -6.90 2.91 15.60
CA ILE A 151 -6.40 4.30 15.60
C ILE A 151 -7.25 5.16 14.66
N CYS A 152 -7.49 4.70 13.42
CA CYS A 152 -8.32 5.42 12.46
C CYS A 152 -9.76 5.61 12.97
N ALA A 153 -10.35 4.58 13.57
CA ALA A 153 -11.70 4.65 14.14
C ALA A 153 -11.75 5.62 15.33
N GLY A 154 -10.78 5.56 16.24
CA GLY A 154 -10.66 6.50 17.36
C GLY A 154 -10.57 7.96 16.91
N LEU A 155 -9.74 8.25 15.92
CA LEU A 155 -9.66 9.59 15.31
C LEU A 155 -11.00 9.98 14.65
N GLY A 156 -11.65 9.05 13.96
CA GLY A 156 -12.96 9.29 13.35
C GLY A 156 -14.04 9.61 14.41
N ILE A 157 -14.07 8.91 15.54
CA ILE A 157 -14.98 9.20 16.65
C ILE A 157 -14.70 10.58 17.24
N LEU A 158 -13.44 10.93 17.48
CA LEU A 158 -13.06 12.27 17.98
C LEU A 158 -13.52 13.36 16.99
N ASN A 159 -13.30 13.16 15.70
CA ASN A 159 -13.75 14.11 14.68
C ASN A 159 -15.27 14.23 14.64
N ALA A 160 -16.02 13.13 14.79
CA ALA A 160 -17.49 13.16 14.88
C ALA A 160 -17.98 13.91 16.12
N ALA A 161 -17.24 13.83 17.25
CA ALA A 161 -17.50 14.61 18.46
C ALA A 161 -17.07 16.08 18.36
N GLY A 162 -16.54 16.51 17.21
CA GLY A 162 -16.06 17.89 17.00
C GLY A 162 -14.67 18.16 17.56
N ILE A 163 -13.96 17.12 18.00
CA ILE A 163 -12.59 17.20 18.52
C ILE A 163 -11.63 16.96 17.35
N ASP A 164 -10.72 17.91 17.12
CA ASP A 164 -9.73 17.85 16.04
C ASP A 164 -8.30 17.81 16.62
N PRO A 165 -7.83 16.64 17.05
CA PRO A 165 -6.54 16.53 17.71
C PRO A 165 -5.35 16.76 16.76
N LEU A 166 -5.55 16.62 15.45
CA LEU A 166 -4.53 16.77 14.43
C LEU A 166 -4.62 18.10 13.66
N GLY A 167 -5.61 18.93 13.97
CA GLY A 167 -5.77 20.25 13.33
C GLY A 167 -6.26 20.20 11.89
N PHE A 168 -6.90 19.10 11.45
CA PHE A 168 -7.32 18.92 10.07
C PHE A 168 -8.42 19.87 9.61
N TYR A 169 -9.25 20.38 10.55
CA TYR A 169 -10.41 21.21 10.24
C TYR A 169 -10.15 22.71 10.26
N GLN A 170 -8.92 23.17 10.51
CA GLN A 170 -8.61 24.59 10.71
C GLN A 170 -8.99 25.44 9.49
N ASN A 171 -8.81 24.91 8.27
CA ASN A 171 -9.08 25.62 7.01
C ASN A 171 -10.29 25.09 6.24
N ILE A 172 -11.15 24.27 6.88
CA ILE A 172 -12.29 23.66 6.20
C ILE A 172 -13.58 24.37 6.58
N LYS A 173 -14.39 24.71 5.58
CA LYS A 173 -15.73 25.27 5.77
C LYS A 173 -16.59 24.31 6.60
N ARG A 174 -17.35 24.83 7.58
CA ARG A 174 -18.16 24.02 8.51
C ARG A 174 -19.03 22.96 7.83
N LYS A 175 -19.60 23.28 6.65
CA LYS A 175 -20.44 22.34 5.88
C LYS A 175 -19.65 21.14 5.31
N LEU A 176 -18.36 21.28 5.10
CA LEU A 176 -17.51 20.22 4.56
C LEU A 176 -16.87 19.35 5.64
N LYS A 177 -16.92 19.76 6.90
CA LYS A 177 -16.33 18.98 8.01
C LYS A 177 -16.93 17.59 8.13
N ILE A 178 -18.22 17.42 7.83
CA ILE A 178 -18.93 16.13 7.89
C ILE A 178 -18.52 15.15 6.77
N THR A 179 -17.78 15.60 5.76
CA THR A 179 -17.34 14.74 4.66
C THR A 179 -15.95 14.16 4.87
N PHE A 180 -15.25 14.61 5.91
CA PHE A 180 -13.86 14.20 6.17
C PHE A 180 -13.71 13.69 7.59
N PHE A 181 -13.17 12.48 7.72
CA PHE A 181 -12.92 11.82 9.00
C PHE A 181 -11.57 11.14 9.02
N SER A 182 -10.93 11.14 10.19
CA SER A 182 -9.68 10.41 10.43
C SER A 182 -8.56 10.84 9.48
N THR A 183 -7.50 10.10 9.40
CA THR A 183 -6.40 10.26 8.45
C THR A 183 -6.72 9.74 7.05
N ILE A 184 -7.85 9.05 6.87
CA ILE A 184 -8.29 8.54 5.56
C ILE A 184 -8.90 9.65 4.72
N GLY A 185 -9.55 10.61 5.36
CA GLY A 185 -10.13 11.78 4.73
C GLY A 185 -11.60 11.60 4.39
N ASN A 186 -11.94 11.20 3.18
CA ASN A 186 -13.33 11.09 2.75
C ASN A 186 -14.11 10.03 3.56
N ALA A 187 -15.32 10.40 4.02
CA ALA A 187 -16.19 9.54 4.84
C ALA A 187 -16.52 8.21 4.17
N ASP A 188 -16.72 8.17 2.85
CA ASP A 188 -17.05 6.95 2.11
C ASP A 188 -15.86 5.98 2.11
N PHE A 189 -14.65 6.49 1.89
CA PHE A 189 -13.43 5.68 1.96
C PHE A 189 -13.14 5.21 3.37
N PHE A 190 -13.39 6.06 4.37
CA PHE A 190 -13.26 5.69 5.78
C PHE A 190 -14.21 4.57 6.17
N GLY A 191 -15.49 4.66 5.79
CA GLY A 191 -16.48 3.62 6.02
C GLY A 191 -16.11 2.30 5.33
N THR A 192 -15.68 2.36 4.07
CA THR A 192 -15.22 1.19 3.31
C THR A 192 -14.00 0.53 3.97
N TYR A 193 -13.03 1.33 4.41
CA TYR A 193 -11.85 0.82 5.11
C TYR A 193 -12.23 0.11 6.41
N LEU A 194 -13.08 0.71 7.24
CA LEU A 194 -13.54 0.08 8.49
C LEU A 194 -14.31 -1.21 8.24
N LEU A 195 -15.17 -1.25 7.21
CA LEU A 195 -15.90 -2.45 6.83
C LEU A 195 -14.96 -3.59 6.44
N MET A 196 -13.92 -3.30 5.66
CA MET A 196 -12.90 -4.30 5.30
C MET A 196 -12.16 -4.81 6.54
N MET A 197 -11.81 -3.92 7.47
CA MET A 197 -11.10 -4.31 8.70
C MET A 197 -12.00 -5.12 9.65
N PHE A 198 -13.29 -4.79 9.73
CA PHE A 198 -14.26 -5.55 10.53
C PHE A 198 -14.42 -6.99 10.06
N GLY A 199 -14.36 -7.24 8.76
CA GLY A 199 -14.38 -8.60 8.21
C GLY A 199 -13.13 -9.44 8.51
N MET A 200 -12.07 -8.83 9.05
CA MET A 200 -10.82 -9.50 9.43
C MET A 200 -10.69 -9.72 10.94
N ALA A 201 -11.55 -9.11 11.74
CA ALA A 201 -11.57 -9.20 13.20
C ALA A 201 -12.33 -10.43 13.68
#